data_00472d0572233e4c3aa578ff31944526
#
_entry.id   00472d0572233e4c3aa578ff31944526
#
_cell.length_a   1.000
_cell.length_b   1.000
_cell.length_c   1.000
_cell.angle_alpha   90.00
_cell.angle_beta   90.00
_cell.angle_gamma   90.00
#
_symmetry.space_group_name_H-M   'P 1'
#
loop_
_entity.id
_entity.type
_entity.pdbx_description
1 polymer ?
#
loop_
_entity_poly.entity_id
_entity_poly.type
_entity_poly.pdbx_seq_one_letter_code
_entity_poly.pdbx_strand_id
1 'polypeptide(L)'
;GVVRTLDDFREAHDPTYKILAPTTVYSRDLKPAKRYLITAAQNATPVHKVWWRGLQTMTKKLGAELLVIPMRYKNPTSQWSGSQQNAEHWATEVRPFLWNVRHPLNANLTVLADLKVQPTMSSPLSGAEAVSLESSGIIGHTKLQLRSIPTAPGRMAKLLTTSGACTEANYTDSRAGRIGEFHHSLSAILVEVDGKRFHLRPVHFDAKTASCTDLDTRYTAKGSGRAPRPLALVMGDTHVDAICPLVEKATFGEGGIVETLNPQHLIWHDLLDSYSVNPHHAGNPFNAVAKRQTGTDDAKAEVQRAIEFVRKRTTKDTFSVIVGSNHNDMLRRWIVSNDWRRDPVNAEFYLETALAMVRGTKLTGKGTEYPDPFAYWFRLANVPNSRVLDLDESFMLGGVALDMHGNEGPNGSRGSIHNLRRIGVKSIIGHGHSPGTDEGCDQAGTSTRLKLEYNSGPSSWLNSHVVLHADCKRQHIFIIEGEWRA
;
A
#
# COMPACT_ATOMS: atom_id res chain seq x y z
N GLY A 1 47.72 -7.47 -28.07
CA GLY A 1 46.62 -8.44 -27.91
C GLY A 1 45.28 -7.72 -27.96
N VAL A 2 44.25 -8.36 -28.45
CA VAL A 2 42.90 -7.78 -28.50
C VAL A 2 42.28 -7.90 -27.10
N VAL A 3 42.04 -6.79 -26.43
CA VAL A 3 41.31 -6.76 -25.17
C VAL A 3 39.84 -7.09 -25.49
N ARG A 4 39.32 -8.17 -24.92
CA ARG A 4 37.98 -8.67 -25.20
C ARG A 4 36.99 -8.36 -24.09
N THR A 5 37.47 -8.21 -22.86
CA THR A 5 36.67 -7.94 -21.69
C THR A 5 37.32 -6.84 -20.84
N LEU A 6 36.57 -6.30 -19.87
CA LEU A 6 37.10 -5.36 -18.90
C LEU A 6 38.21 -5.99 -18.01
N ASP A 7 38.13 -7.30 -17.77
CA ASP A 7 39.10 -8.04 -16.97
C ASP A 7 40.40 -8.26 -17.76
N ASP A 8 40.33 -8.58 -19.06
CA ASP A 8 41.49 -8.65 -19.95
C ASP A 8 42.21 -7.31 -20.02
N PHE A 9 41.48 -6.19 -20.03
CA PHE A 9 42.06 -4.87 -19.99
C PHE A 9 42.83 -4.61 -18.67
N ARG A 10 42.20 -4.94 -17.54
CA ARG A 10 42.79 -4.71 -16.19
C ARG A 10 44.03 -5.60 -15.98
N GLU A 11 43.93 -6.86 -16.36
CA GLU A 11 45.04 -7.80 -16.27
C GLU A 11 46.24 -7.35 -17.12
N ALA A 12 45.99 -6.81 -18.30
CA ALA A 12 47.03 -6.32 -19.19
C ALA A 12 47.69 -4.99 -18.76
N HIS A 13 46.99 -4.17 -17.93
CA HIS A 13 47.43 -2.82 -17.57
C HIS A 13 47.79 -2.66 -16.08
N ASP A 14 47.39 -3.61 -15.22
CA ASP A 14 47.69 -3.63 -13.80
C ASP A 14 48.15 -5.05 -13.40
N PRO A 15 49.47 -5.29 -13.33
CA PRO A 15 50.01 -6.60 -12.95
C PRO A 15 49.68 -7.01 -11.52
N THR A 16 49.16 -6.09 -10.69
CA THR A 16 48.70 -6.40 -9.31
C THR A 16 47.18 -6.73 -9.29
N TYR A 17 46.51 -6.56 -10.41
CA TYR A 17 45.07 -6.87 -10.51
C TYR A 17 44.82 -8.35 -10.29
N LYS A 18 43.98 -8.65 -9.31
CA LYS A 18 43.48 -9.99 -9.06
C LYS A 18 42.03 -10.04 -9.50
N ILE A 19 41.70 -10.98 -10.39
CA ILE A 19 40.33 -11.29 -10.72
C ILE A 19 39.60 -11.67 -9.43
N LEU A 20 38.58 -10.89 -9.07
CA LEU A 20 37.76 -11.23 -7.89
C LEU A 20 37.11 -12.56 -8.15
N ALA A 21 37.17 -13.46 -7.18
CA ALA A 21 36.44 -14.70 -7.25
C ALA A 21 34.96 -14.43 -7.59
N PRO A 22 34.34 -15.22 -8.46
CA PRO A 22 32.95 -15.05 -8.80
C PRO A 22 32.10 -15.09 -7.53
N THR A 23 31.06 -14.28 -7.48
CA THR A 23 30.13 -14.27 -6.33
C THR A 23 29.60 -15.69 -6.12
N THR A 24 29.69 -16.18 -4.89
CA THR A 24 29.12 -17.49 -4.54
C THR A 24 27.62 -17.51 -4.90
N VAL A 25 27.23 -18.52 -5.65
CA VAL A 25 25.82 -18.75 -6.02
C VAL A 25 25.15 -19.52 -4.89
N TYR A 26 24.09 -18.96 -4.36
CA TYR A 26 23.21 -19.61 -3.40
C TYR A 26 21.88 -19.94 -4.09
N SER A 27 21.67 -21.19 -4.35
CA SER A 27 20.42 -21.73 -4.91
C SER A 27 20.30 -23.20 -4.52
N ARG A 28 19.10 -23.72 -4.63
CA ARG A 28 18.79 -25.14 -4.44
C ARG A 28 17.68 -25.55 -5.38
N ASP A 29 17.48 -26.83 -5.60
CA ASP A 29 16.32 -27.30 -6.34
C ASP A 29 15.06 -27.01 -5.53
N LEU A 30 14.21 -26.15 -6.07
CA LEU A 30 12.90 -25.83 -5.50
C LEU A 30 11.82 -26.43 -6.38
N LYS A 31 10.95 -27.21 -5.78
CA LYS A 31 9.67 -27.55 -6.41
C LYS A 31 8.77 -26.32 -6.38
N PRO A 32 7.98 -26.08 -7.44
CA PRO A 32 6.99 -25.00 -7.41
C PRO A 32 6.10 -25.13 -6.16
N ALA A 33 6.04 -24.08 -5.37
CA ALA A 33 5.22 -24.04 -4.16
C ALA A 33 4.05 -23.07 -4.35
N LYS A 34 2.95 -23.32 -3.63
CA LYS A 34 1.81 -22.39 -3.62
C LYS A 34 2.08 -21.16 -2.76
N ARG A 35 2.99 -21.27 -1.79
CA ARG A 35 3.32 -20.18 -0.87
C ARG A 35 4.82 -20.04 -0.69
N TYR A 36 5.25 -18.77 -0.60
CA TYR A 36 6.64 -18.42 -0.32
C TYR A 36 6.69 -17.37 0.79
N LEU A 37 7.68 -17.50 1.66
CA LEU A 37 8.08 -16.42 2.59
C LEU A 37 9.45 -15.91 2.17
N ILE A 38 9.54 -14.61 1.88
CA ILE A 38 10.73 -14.00 1.33
C ILE A 38 11.20 -12.90 2.26
N THR A 39 12.41 -13.01 2.76
CA THR A 39 13.06 -12.03 3.63
C THR A 39 14.51 -11.82 3.18
N ALA A 40 15.24 -10.95 3.84
CA ALA A 40 16.66 -10.75 3.58
C ALA A 40 17.51 -10.90 4.85
N ALA A 41 18.78 -11.18 4.66
CA ALA A 41 19.76 -11.24 5.76
C ALA A 41 20.96 -10.37 5.44
N GLN A 42 21.40 -9.52 6.40
CA GLN A 42 22.68 -8.83 6.31
C GLN A 42 23.84 -9.79 6.59
N ASN A 43 24.93 -9.62 5.85
CA ASN A 43 26.18 -10.33 6.13
C ASN A 43 26.75 -9.93 7.50
N ALA A 44 27.54 -10.82 8.08
CA ALA A 44 28.22 -10.63 9.37
C ALA A 44 27.27 -10.12 10.49
N THR A 45 26.03 -10.61 10.48
CA THR A 45 24.98 -10.14 11.40
C THR A 45 24.13 -11.33 11.87
N PRO A 46 23.86 -11.46 13.18
CA PRO A 46 23.03 -12.55 13.69
C PRO A 46 21.56 -12.35 13.27
N VAL A 47 20.80 -13.44 13.22
CA VAL A 47 19.35 -13.38 13.11
C VAL A 47 18.74 -12.80 14.38
N HIS A 48 17.62 -12.08 14.24
CA HIS A 48 16.79 -11.73 15.37
C HIS A 48 16.07 -13.01 15.86
N LYS A 49 16.57 -13.63 16.92
CA LYS A 49 16.21 -15.01 17.33
C LYS A 49 14.72 -15.28 17.46
N VAL A 50 13.97 -14.34 18.05
CA VAL A 50 12.51 -14.53 18.26
C VAL A 50 11.77 -14.42 16.93
N TRP A 51 12.13 -13.45 16.10
CA TRP A 51 11.55 -13.30 14.76
C TRP A 51 11.86 -14.52 13.88
N TRP A 52 13.10 -14.97 13.87
CA TRP A 52 13.51 -16.14 13.08
C TRP A 52 12.68 -17.39 13.43
N ARG A 53 12.47 -17.66 14.72
CA ARG A 53 11.61 -18.77 15.16
C ARG A 53 10.14 -18.57 14.74
N GLY A 54 9.63 -17.35 14.84
CA GLY A 54 8.29 -17.01 14.37
C GLY A 54 8.16 -17.23 12.86
N LEU A 55 9.15 -16.82 12.09
CA LEU A 55 9.20 -17.02 10.64
C LEU A 55 9.24 -18.51 10.27
N GLN A 56 10.04 -19.31 10.97
CA GLN A 56 10.07 -20.78 10.78
C GLN A 56 8.71 -21.42 11.14
N THR A 57 8.07 -20.96 12.21
CA THR A 57 6.73 -21.44 12.59
C THR A 57 5.71 -21.12 11.50
N MET A 58 5.74 -19.90 10.99
CA MET A 58 4.86 -19.45 9.90
C MET A 58 5.09 -20.27 8.63
N THR A 59 6.36 -20.46 8.23
CA THR A 59 6.78 -21.28 7.09
C THR A 59 6.18 -22.70 7.18
N LYS A 60 6.33 -23.35 8.34
CA LYS A 60 5.81 -24.69 8.57
C LYS A 60 4.29 -24.75 8.55
N LYS A 61 3.62 -23.78 9.19
CA LYS A 61 2.15 -23.76 9.27
C LYS A 61 1.48 -23.50 7.92
N LEU A 62 2.10 -22.67 7.10
CA LEU A 62 1.61 -22.35 5.75
C LEU A 62 2.05 -23.35 4.68
N GLY A 63 2.96 -24.27 4.98
CA GLY A 63 3.60 -25.12 3.97
C GLY A 63 4.33 -24.28 2.92
N ALA A 64 4.93 -23.16 3.35
CA ALA A 64 5.59 -22.22 2.45
C ALA A 64 7.07 -22.57 2.23
N GLU A 65 7.62 -22.16 1.09
CA GLU A 65 9.07 -22.13 0.87
C GLU A 65 9.67 -20.84 1.42
N LEU A 66 10.71 -20.99 2.25
CA LEU A 66 11.44 -19.84 2.81
C LEU A 66 12.63 -19.50 1.92
N LEU A 67 12.67 -18.25 1.43
CA LEU A 67 13.79 -17.71 0.67
C LEU A 67 14.40 -16.53 1.45
N VAL A 68 15.72 -16.56 1.64
CA VAL A 68 16.47 -15.50 2.31
C VAL A 68 17.45 -14.87 1.33
N ILE A 69 17.21 -13.62 0.97
CA ILE A 69 18.07 -12.89 0.03
C ILE A 69 19.30 -12.35 0.78
N PRO A 70 20.53 -12.76 0.40
CA PRO A 70 21.74 -12.30 1.06
C PRO A 70 22.06 -10.86 0.67
N MET A 71 22.19 -9.99 1.67
CA MET A 71 22.60 -8.59 1.50
C MET A 71 24.01 -8.37 2.01
N ARG A 72 24.81 -7.68 1.21
CA ARG A 72 26.19 -7.36 1.56
C ARG A 72 26.32 -5.91 2.00
N TYR A 73 26.79 -5.72 3.21
CA TYR A 73 27.04 -4.40 3.77
C TYR A 73 28.40 -4.37 4.48
N LYS A 74 29.23 -3.44 4.08
CA LYS A 74 30.53 -3.25 4.71
C LYS A 74 30.39 -2.35 5.94
N ASN A 75 30.51 -2.92 7.12
CA ASN A 75 30.37 -2.21 8.39
C ASN A 75 31.62 -2.35 9.25
N PRO A 76 32.61 -1.41 9.19
CA PRO A 76 33.83 -1.47 9.97
C PRO A 76 33.61 -1.31 11.48
N THR A 77 32.46 -0.79 11.90
CA THR A 77 32.11 -0.58 13.31
C THR A 77 31.21 -1.70 13.88
N SER A 78 31.00 -2.79 13.14
CA SER A 78 30.19 -3.90 13.60
C SER A 78 30.76 -4.58 14.83
N GLN A 79 29.94 -4.73 15.86
CA GLN A 79 30.28 -5.49 17.06
C GLN A 79 30.24 -7.02 16.85
N TRP A 80 29.70 -7.51 15.75
CA TRP A 80 29.55 -8.94 15.50
C TRP A 80 30.59 -9.52 14.53
N SER A 81 31.30 -8.71 13.80
CA SER A 81 32.21 -9.18 12.75
C SER A 81 33.67 -8.79 12.95
N GLY A 82 34.04 -8.05 13.97
CA GLY A 82 35.39 -7.53 14.15
C GLY A 82 35.87 -6.81 12.90
N SER A 83 37.12 -6.99 12.51
CA SER A 83 37.67 -6.44 11.27
C SER A 83 37.26 -7.22 10.03
N GLN A 84 36.60 -8.34 10.19
CA GLN A 84 36.24 -9.26 9.11
C GLN A 84 34.94 -8.85 8.43
N GLN A 85 35.05 -8.00 7.47
CA GLN A 85 33.93 -7.66 6.60
C GLN A 85 33.80 -8.65 5.48
N ASN A 86 33.74 -9.92 5.83
CA ASN A 86 33.56 -10.97 4.87
C ASN A 86 32.17 -10.87 4.25
N ALA A 87 32.13 -10.45 3.00
CA ALA A 87 30.88 -10.28 2.25
C ALA A 87 30.08 -11.57 2.09
N GLU A 88 30.72 -12.72 2.27
CA GLU A 88 30.11 -14.05 2.13
C GLU A 88 29.81 -14.72 3.48
N HIS A 89 29.84 -13.98 4.60
CA HIS A 89 29.53 -14.51 5.92
C HIS A 89 28.12 -14.16 6.36
N TRP A 90 27.25 -15.14 6.47
CA TRP A 90 25.90 -15.05 7.02
C TRP A 90 25.74 -15.94 8.24
N ALA A 91 24.77 -15.61 9.10
CA ALA A 91 24.41 -16.44 10.25
C ALA A 91 24.12 -17.87 9.81
N THR A 92 24.53 -18.82 10.63
CA THR A 92 24.44 -20.26 10.29
C THR A 92 23.00 -20.69 10.03
N GLU A 93 22.05 -20.10 10.76
CA GLU A 93 20.62 -20.39 10.69
C GLU A 93 20.01 -20.09 9.32
N VAL A 94 20.50 -19.04 8.63
CA VAL A 94 19.94 -18.63 7.31
C VAL A 94 20.60 -19.33 6.14
N ARG A 95 21.80 -19.94 6.31
CA ARG A 95 22.55 -20.53 5.20
C ARG A 95 21.77 -21.55 4.34
N PRO A 96 20.94 -22.44 4.91
CA PRO A 96 20.15 -23.39 4.12
C PRO A 96 19.07 -22.72 3.25
N PHE A 97 18.72 -21.47 3.55
CA PHE A 97 17.63 -20.72 2.91
C PHE A 97 18.14 -19.61 1.99
N LEU A 98 19.44 -19.39 1.90
CA LEU A 98 20.03 -18.35 1.07
C LEU A 98 19.68 -18.56 -0.41
N TRP A 99 19.28 -17.43 -1.06
CA TRP A 99 18.91 -17.40 -2.45
C TRP A 99 19.34 -16.08 -3.09
N ASN A 100 20.23 -16.12 -4.10
CA ASN A 100 20.77 -14.90 -4.74
C ASN A 100 20.70 -14.93 -6.28
N VAL A 101 19.86 -15.79 -6.81
CA VAL A 101 19.60 -15.83 -8.25
C VAL A 101 18.19 -15.35 -8.55
N ARG A 102 17.98 -14.86 -9.76
CA ARG A 102 16.63 -14.48 -10.22
C ARG A 102 15.74 -15.72 -10.26
N HIS A 103 14.53 -15.63 -9.69
CA HIS A 103 13.64 -16.77 -9.59
C HIS A 103 12.18 -16.39 -9.89
N PRO A 104 11.65 -16.76 -11.05
CA PRO A 104 10.22 -16.61 -11.33
C PRO A 104 9.39 -17.51 -10.41
N LEU A 105 8.45 -16.91 -9.68
CA LEU A 105 7.47 -17.65 -8.87
C LEU A 105 6.27 -18.07 -9.72
N ASN A 106 5.90 -17.22 -10.67
CA ASN A 106 4.95 -17.49 -11.74
C ASN A 106 5.25 -16.57 -12.93
N ALA A 107 4.35 -16.52 -13.92
CA ALA A 107 4.53 -15.68 -15.10
C ALA A 107 4.55 -14.16 -14.79
N ASN A 108 3.98 -13.74 -13.66
CA ASN A 108 3.76 -12.33 -13.34
C ASN A 108 4.54 -11.84 -12.11
N LEU A 109 5.27 -12.73 -11.41
CA LEU A 109 6.04 -12.37 -10.22
C LEU A 109 7.39 -13.06 -10.18
N THR A 110 8.45 -12.30 -9.96
CA THR A 110 9.83 -12.76 -9.91
C THR A 110 10.53 -12.29 -8.64
N VAL A 111 11.27 -13.15 -7.97
CA VAL A 111 12.23 -12.77 -6.95
C VAL A 111 13.50 -12.29 -7.63
N LEU A 112 13.81 -11.01 -7.47
CA LEU A 112 14.97 -10.33 -8.07
C LEU A 112 16.16 -10.37 -7.11
N ALA A 113 16.51 -11.57 -6.63
CA ALA A 113 17.56 -11.75 -5.65
C ALA A 113 18.99 -11.56 -6.22
N ASP A 114 19.11 -11.47 -7.53
CA ASP A 114 20.33 -11.10 -8.25
C ASP A 114 20.67 -9.60 -8.14
N LEU A 115 19.69 -8.77 -7.82
CA LEU A 115 19.90 -7.34 -7.61
C LEU A 115 20.56 -7.09 -6.26
N LYS A 116 21.76 -6.52 -6.29
CA LYS A 116 22.51 -6.16 -5.10
C LYS A 116 22.20 -4.73 -4.68
N VAL A 117 21.40 -4.57 -3.64
CA VAL A 117 21.03 -3.26 -3.09
C VAL A 117 21.68 -3.07 -1.72
N GLN A 118 22.29 -1.92 -1.50
CA GLN A 118 22.92 -1.63 -0.19
C GLN A 118 21.84 -1.38 0.88
N PRO A 119 21.97 -1.96 2.08
CA PRO A 119 21.00 -1.80 3.17
C PRO A 119 20.73 -0.36 3.62
N THR A 120 21.61 0.58 3.31
CA THR A 120 21.45 2.01 3.61
C THR A 120 20.84 2.82 2.48
N MET A 121 20.45 2.18 1.37
CA MET A 121 19.84 2.87 0.23
C MET A 121 18.47 3.42 0.61
N SER A 122 18.27 4.73 0.47
CA SER A 122 17.02 5.40 0.85
C SER A 122 15.83 5.02 -0.04
N SER A 123 16.10 4.72 -1.31
CA SER A 123 15.08 4.37 -2.33
C SER A 123 15.43 3.06 -3.04
N PRO A 124 15.30 1.91 -2.35
CA PRO A 124 15.81 0.62 -2.85
C PRO A 124 15.12 0.10 -4.11
N LEU A 125 13.94 0.61 -4.45
CA LEU A 125 13.22 0.22 -5.66
C LEU A 125 13.55 1.09 -6.89
N SER A 126 14.37 2.15 -6.74
CA SER A 126 14.75 3.01 -7.87
C SER A 126 15.54 2.23 -8.93
N GLY A 127 15.11 2.31 -10.18
CA GLY A 127 15.70 1.60 -11.32
C GLY A 127 15.25 0.13 -11.46
N ALA A 128 14.60 -0.43 -10.45
CA ALA A 128 14.13 -1.82 -10.48
C ALA A 128 12.95 -2.01 -11.45
N GLU A 129 12.22 -0.94 -11.75
CA GLU A 129 11.12 -0.94 -12.71
C GLU A 129 11.53 -1.35 -14.11
N ALA A 130 12.74 -0.98 -14.55
CA ALA A 130 13.29 -1.40 -15.82
C ALA A 130 13.81 -2.87 -15.78
N VAL A 131 14.51 -3.23 -14.68
CA VAL A 131 15.15 -4.54 -14.55
C VAL A 131 14.13 -5.66 -14.32
N SER A 132 12.95 -5.35 -13.78
CA SER A 132 11.86 -6.31 -13.60
C SER A 132 11.18 -6.69 -14.91
N LEU A 133 11.45 -5.97 -16.01
CA LEU A 133 10.80 -6.15 -17.30
C LEU A 133 9.27 -6.10 -17.18
N GLU A 134 8.58 -7.12 -17.64
CA GLU A 134 7.11 -7.20 -17.56
C GLU A 134 6.58 -7.80 -16.26
N SER A 135 7.45 -8.33 -15.40
CA SER A 135 7.09 -9.02 -14.16
C SER A 135 7.07 -8.07 -12.96
N SER A 136 6.19 -8.33 -12.02
CA SER A 136 6.30 -7.81 -10.65
C SER A 136 7.56 -8.34 -9.98
N GLY A 137 8.08 -7.66 -8.96
CA GLY A 137 9.39 -8.03 -8.40
C GLY A 137 9.49 -7.87 -6.89
N ILE A 138 10.23 -8.81 -6.27
CA ILE A 138 10.61 -8.74 -4.85
C ILE A 138 12.12 -8.65 -4.76
N ILE A 139 12.63 -7.63 -4.04
CA ILE A 139 14.05 -7.33 -3.89
C ILE A 139 14.44 -7.47 -2.43
N GLY A 140 15.64 -7.98 -2.14
CA GLY A 140 16.18 -8.03 -0.79
C GLY A 140 16.59 -6.65 -0.28
N HIS A 141 15.92 -6.16 0.78
CA HIS A 141 16.29 -4.91 1.45
C HIS A 141 15.67 -4.81 2.84
N THR A 142 16.39 -4.19 3.78
CA THR A 142 15.94 -4.04 5.18
C THR A 142 14.79 -3.05 5.36
N LYS A 143 14.72 -2.00 4.55
CA LYS A 143 13.60 -1.05 4.51
C LYS A 143 12.48 -1.65 3.70
N LEU A 144 11.26 -1.62 4.23
CA LEU A 144 10.07 -1.94 3.43
C LEU A 144 9.67 -0.76 2.55
N GLN A 145 9.53 -1.05 1.28
CA GLN A 145 9.00 -0.14 0.26
C GLN A 145 8.15 -0.94 -0.72
N LEU A 146 7.03 -0.37 -1.14
CA LEU A 146 6.13 -0.94 -2.13
C LEU A 146 5.78 0.14 -3.16
N ARG A 147 5.81 -0.21 -4.43
CA ARG A 147 5.36 0.65 -5.53
C ARG A 147 4.55 -0.14 -6.53
N SER A 148 3.46 0.43 -6.99
CA SER A 148 2.78 0.00 -8.20
C SER A 148 3.36 0.76 -9.41
N ILE A 149 3.68 0.02 -10.45
CA ILE A 149 4.35 0.54 -11.65
C ILE A 149 3.38 0.49 -12.82
N PRO A 150 3.24 1.58 -13.59
CA PRO A 150 2.35 1.61 -14.74
C PRO A 150 2.68 0.54 -15.78
N THR A 151 1.65 -0.08 -16.33
CA THR A 151 1.74 -1.04 -17.43
C THR A 151 0.84 -0.62 -18.58
N ALA A 152 1.09 -1.19 -19.76
CA ALA A 152 0.26 -0.95 -20.93
C ALA A 152 -1.21 -1.33 -20.66
N PRO A 153 -2.17 -0.70 -21.34
CA PRO A 153 -3.59 -1.03 -21.22
C PRO A 153 -3.88 -2.53 -21.38
N GLY A 154 -4.77 -3.04 -20.54
CA GLY A 154 -5.15 -4.47 -20.55
C GLY A 154 -4.22 -5.40 -19.77
N ARG A 155 -3.15 -4.86 -19.15
CA ARG A 155 -2.28 -5.60 -18.24
C ARG A 155 -2.45 -5.12 -16.80
N MET A 156 -2.31 -6.03 -15.84
CA MET A 156 -2.24 -5.67 -14.43
C MET A 156 -1.01 -4.80 -14.18
N ALA A 157 -1.14 -3.76 -13.37
CA ALA A 157 0.00 -2.96 -12.90
C ALA A 157 1.02 -3.84 -12.19
N LYS A 158 2.32 -3.59 -12.43
CA LYS A 158 3.37 -4.31 -11.73
C LYS A 158 3.48 -3.83 -10.28
N LEU A 159 3.77 -4.77 -9.40
CA LEU A 159 4.12 -4.48 -8.01
C LEU A 159 5.62 -4.71 -7.82
N LEU A 160 6.32 -3.71 -7.31
CA LEU A 160 7.69 -3.85 -6.84
C LEU A 160 7.72 -3.66 -5.32
N THR A 161 8.33 -4.61 -4.61
CA THR A 161 8.44 -4.54 -3.15
C THR A 161 9.81 -5.01 -2.67
N THR A 162 10.19 -4.51 -1.50
CA THR A 162 11.33 -5.01 -0.75
C THR A 162 10.88 -6.01 0.32
N SER A 163 11.78 -6.85 0.77
CA SER A 163 11.45 -8.00 1.63
C SER A 163 11.44 -7.70 3.13
N GLY A 164 12.10 -6.62 3.58
CA GLY A 164 12.52 -6.53 4.98
C GLY A 164 13.63 -7.53 5.33
N ALA A 165 13.95 -7.68 6.60
CA ALA A 165 15.06 -8.51 7.06
C ALA A 165 14.68 -9.46 8.21
N CYS A 166 15.46 -10.55 8.33
CA CYS A 166 15.41 -11.47 9.48
C CYS A 166 16.58 -11.30 10.45
N THR A 167 17.56 -10.45 10.13
CA THR A 167 18.74 -10.15 10.96
C THR A 167 18.52 -8.94 11.84
N GLU A 168 19.32 -8.82 12.90
CA GLU A 168 19.41 -7.61 13.72
C GLU A 168 19.84 -6.40 12.87
N ALA A 169 19.59 -5.19 13.37
CA ALA A 169 20.11 -3.97 12.75
C ALA A 169 21.63 -3.87 12.98
N ASN A 170 22.39 -3.76 11.91
CA ASN A 170 23.86 -3.68 11.99
C ASN A 170 24.39 -2.66 10.97
N TYR A 171 24.54 -1.42 11.40
CA TYR A 171 24.92 -0.32 10.53
C TYR A 171 26.16 0.41 11.04
N THR A 172 26.83 1.14 10.13
CA THR A 172 27.93 2.03 10.46
C THR A 172 27.46 3.21 11.31
N ASP A 173 28.32 3.73 12.17
CA ASP A 173 28.08 4.97 12.92
C ASP A 173 28.28 6.19 12.00
N SER A 174 27.35 6.35 11.06
CA SER A 174 27.30 7.43 10.08
C SER A 174 25.86 7.88 9.90
N ARG A 175 25.64 9.06 9.31
CA ARG A 175 24.28 9.53 9.00
C ARG A 175 23.48 8.51 8.17
N ALA A 176 24.10 7.92 7.15
CA ALA A 176 23.46 6.92 6.31
C ALA A 176 23.14 5.64 7.11
N GLY A 177 24.05 5.21 7.99
CA GLY A 177 23.84 4.07 8.88
C GLY A 177 22.69 4.31 9.86
N ARG A 178 22.61 5.48 10.49
CA ARG A 178 21.51 5.83 11.41
C ARG A 178 20.15 5.88 10.71
N ILE A 179 20.09 6.40 9.49
CA ILE A 179 18.86 6.37 8.67
C ILE A 179 18.50 4.93 8.31
N GLY A 180 19.47 4.10 7.92
CA GLY A 180 19.25 2.69 7.64
C GLY A 180 18.75 1.92 8.86
N GLU A 181 19.32 2.16 10.04
CA GLU A 181 18.87 1.58 11.31
C GLU A 181 17.44 1.97 11.65
N PHE A 182 17.08 3.26 11.51
CA PHE A 182 15.72 3.75 11.75
C PHE A 182 14.67 3.07 10.86
N HIS A 183 15.02 2.79 9.61
CA HIS A 183 14.13 2.13 8.66
C HIS A 183 14.25 0.60 8.62
N HIS A 184 15.13 0.02 9.46
CA HIS A 184 15.29 -1.43 9.50
C HIS A 184 14.01 -2.11 9.95
N SER A 185 13.44 -2.96 9.10
CA SER A 185 12.19 -3.67 9.33
C SER A 185 12.45 -5.16 9.48
N LEU A 186 12.13 -5.68 10.66
CA LEU A 186 12.03 -7.13 10.87
C LEU A 186 10.72 -7.60 10.23
N SER A 187 10.82 -8.12 9.00
CA SER A 187 9.66 -8.48 8.19
C SER A 187 9.99 -9.48 7.10
N ALA A 188 8.95 -9.99 6.48
CA ALA A 188 9.00 -10.83 5.29
C ALA A 188 7.83 -10.51 4.37
N ILE A 189 7.94 -10.89 3.10
CA ILE A 189 6.81 -10.88 2.17
C ILE A 189 6.26 -12.31 2.07
N LEU A 190 5.00 -12.47 2.46
CA LEU A 190 4.26 -13.69 2.15
C LEU A 190 3.72 -13.56 0.74
N VAL A 191 3.97 -14.57 -0.08
CA VAL A 191 3.43 -14.68 -1.43
C VAL A 191 2.58 -15.93 -1.51
N GLU A 192 1.39 -15.80 -2.08
CA GLU A 192 0.52 -16.90 -2.48
C GLU A 192 0.40 -16.90 -4.00
N VAL A 193 0.58 -18.06 -4.63
CA VAL A 193 0.57 -18.23 -6.09
C VAL A 193 -0.60 -19.12 -6.49
N ASP A 194 -1.41 -18.64 -7.43
CA ASP A 194 -2.50 -19.39 -8.05
C ASP A 194 -2.45 -19.20 -9.58
N GLY A 195 -1.80 -20.12 -10.27
CA GLY A 195 -1.56 -20.03 -11.71
C GLY A 195 -0.78 -18.77 -12.07
N LYS A 196 -1.39 -17.86 -12.85
CA LYS A 196 -0.81 -16.57 -13.20
C LYS A 196 -1.05 -15.47 -12.17
N ARG A 197 -2.01 -15.69 -11.26
CA ARG A 197 -2.30 -14.74 -10.16
C ARG A 197 -1.29 -14.93 -9.03
N PHE A 198 -1.11 -13.90 -8.26
CA PHE A 198 -0.36 -13.93 -7.02
C PHE A 198 -0.93 -12.89 -6.05
N HIS A 199 -0.83 -13.19 -4.77
CA HIS A 199 -1.10 -12.23 -3.70
C HIS A 199 0.17 -12.09 -2.88
N LEU A 200 0.57 -10.85 -2.64
CA LEU A 200 1.74 -10.57 -1.79
C LEU A 200 1.32 -9.68 -0.63
N ARG A 201 1.83 -9.99 0.55
CA ARG A 201 1.53 -9.24 1.77
C ARG A 201 2.79 -9.08 2.62
N PRO A 202 3.12 -7.87 3.09
CA PRO A 202 4.16 -7.70 4.07
C PRO A 202 3.70 -8.27 5.42
N VAL A 203 4.57 -9.02 6.06
CA VAL A 203 4.37 -9.55 7.41
C VAL A 203 5.43 -8.95 8.31
N HIS A 204 5.01 -8.19 9.32
CA HIS A 204 5.90 -7.47 10.22
C HIS A 204 6.00 -8.17 11.56
N PHE A 205 7.22 -8.27 12.10
CA PHE A 205 7.43 -8.68 13.46
C PHE A 205 7.14 -7.52 14.43
N ASP A 206 6.35 -7.80 15.44
CA ASP A 206 6.15 -6.90 16.56
C ASP A 206 6.91 -7.38 17.79
N ALA A 207 7.92 -6.61 18.21
CA ALA A 207 8.76 -6.94 19.34
C ALA A 207 8.01 -6.92 20.68
N LYS A 208 6.93 -6.12 20.81
CA LYS A 208 6.15 -6.04 22.06
C LYS A 208 5.36 -7.30 22.33
N THR A 209 4.78 -7.87 21.27
CA THR A 209 3.99 -9.10 21.38
C THR A 209 4.76 -10.36 21.00
N ALA A 210 6.02 -10.21 20.55
CA ALA A 210 6.88 -11.26 20.03
C ALA A 210 6.18 -12.14 18.97
N SER A 211 5.45 -11.49 18.06
CA SER A 211 4.61 -12.15 17.06
C SER A 211 4.57 -11.37 15.75
N CYS A 212 4.02 -11.99 14.73
CA CYS A 212 3.62 -11.32 13.49
C CYS A 212 2.19 -11.72 13.13
N THR A 213 1.52 -10.86 12.37
CA THR A 213 0.14 -11.11 11.93
C THR A 213 0.07 -11.12 10.40
N ASP A 214 -0.58 -12.13 9.85
CA ASP A 214 -1.05 -12.15 8.47
C ASP A 214 -2.56 -12.30 8.48
N LEU A 215 -3.25 -11.30 7.97
CA LEU A 215 -4.71 -11.22 7.93
C LEU A 215 -5.34 -11.47 9.32
N ASP A 216 -6.03 -12.57 9.50
CA ASP A 216 -6.71 -12.97 10.74
C ASP A 216 -5.90 -13.95 11.60
N THR A 217 -4.67 -14.26 11.23
CA THR A 217 -3.82 -15.24 11.90
C THR A 217 -2.57 -14.61 12.49
N ARG A 218 -2.35 -14.82 13.79
CA ARG A 218 -1.13 -14.42 14.49
C ARG A 218 -0.18 -15.61 14.64
N TYR A 219 1.10 -15.38 14.33
CA TYR A 219 2.18 -16.35 14.44
C TYR A 219 3.18 -15.92 15.50
N THR A 220 3.65 -16.88 16.28
CA THR A 220 4.67 -16.72 17.32
C THR A 220 5.75 -17.80 17.15
N ALA A 221 6.83 -17.72 17.92
CA ALA A 221 7.83 -18.79 17.99
C ALA A 221 7.28 -20.14 18.45
N LYS A 222 6.08 -20.16 19.10
CA LYS A 222 5.50 -21.37 19.70
C LYS A 222 4.33 -21.96 18.89
N GLY A 223 3.74 -21.18 17.99
CA GLY A 223 2.58 -21.63 17.21
C GLY A 223 1.81 -20.49 16.57
N SER A 224 0.61 -20.78 16.09
CA SER A 224 -0.31 -19.82 15.49
C SER A 224 -1.68 -19.86 16.13
N GLY A 225 -2.42 -18.77 16.04
CA GLY A 225 -3.81 -18.67 16.54
C GLY A 225 -4.50 -17.47 15.88
N ARG A 226 -5.77 -17.27 16.19
CA ARG A 226 -6.51 -16.12 15.66
C ARG A 226 -5.89 -14.82 16.13
N ALA A 227 -5.73 -13.89 15.22
CA ALA A 227 -5.26 -12.54 15.54
C ALA A 227 -6.36 -11.74 16.27
N PRO A 228 -5.99 -10.76 17.11
CA PRO A 228 -6.95 -9.77 17.60
C PRO A 228 -7.62 -9.03 16.44
N ARG A 229 -8.84 -8.55 16.65
CA ARG A 229 -9.55 -7.71 15.67
C ARG A 229 -8.67 -6.53 15.24
N PRO A 230 -8.50 -6.27 13.93
CA PRO A 230 -7.80 -5.08 13.45
C PRO A 230 -8.43 -3.79 13.97
N LEU A 231 -7.63 -2.77 14.17
CA LEU A 231 -8.12 -1.44 14.55
C LEU A 231 -8.94 -0.83 13.42
N ALA A 232 -8.48 -0.97 12.16
CA ALA A 232 -9.19 -0.46 11.00
C ALA A 232 -8.91 -1.29 9.74
N LEU A 233 -9.87 -1.24 8.82
CA LEU A 233 -9.67 -1.53 7.41
C LEU A 233 -9.88 -0.21 6.64
N VAL A 234 -8.82 0.28 6.01
CA VAL A 234 -8.83 1.48 5.17
C VAL A 234 -9.14 1.04 3.75
N MET A 235 -10.28 1.49 3.24
CA MET A 235 -10.74 1.14 1.90
C MET A 235 -9.88 1.84 0.83
N GLY A 236 -9.64 1.16 -0.27
CA GLY A 236 -9.26 1.85 -1.50
C GLY A 236 -10.38 2.79 -1.94
N ASP A 237 -10.03 3.85 -2.65
CA ASP A 237 -10.97 4.89 -3.07
C ASP A 237 -12.23 4.26 -3.64
N THR A 238 -13.38 4.60 -3.02
CA THR A 238 -14.59 3.77 -3.13
C THR A 238 -15.39 4.10 -4.38
N HIS A 239 -15.65 5.39 -4.64
CA HIS A 239 -16.47 5.87 -5.78
C HIS A 239 -17.66 4.95 -6.02
N VAL A 240 -18.67 5.05 -5.15
CA VAL A 240 -19.77 4.05 -5.05
C VAL A 240 -20.39 3.71 -6.39
N ASP A 241 -20.61 4.69 -7.26
CA ASP A 241 -21.21 4.47 -8.58
C ASP A 241 -20.25 3.84 -9.61
N ALA A 242 -18.95 3.85 -9.32
CA ALA A 242 -17.90 3.25 -10.16
C ALA A 242 -17.29 1.97 -9.57
N ILE A 243 -17.78 1.52 -8.41
CA ILE A 243 -17.24 0.34 -7.72
C ILE A 243 -17.23 -0.89 -8.62
N CYS A 244 -16.16 -1.68 -8.53
CA CYS A 244 -16.08 -2.94 -9.24
C CYS A 244 -16.88 -4.01 -8.48
N PRO A 245 -17.88 -4.67 -9.11
CA PRO A 245 -18.67 -5.70 -8.42
C PRO A 245 -17.86 -6.86 -7.86
N LEU A 246 -16.76 -7.22 -8.52
CA LEU A 246 -15.86 -8.26 -8.02
C LEU A 246 -15.12 -7.81 -6.75
N VAL A 247 -14.71 -6.55 -6.70
CA VAL A 247 -14.06 -5.96 -5.51
C VAL A 247 -15.07 -5.83 -4.38
N GLU A 248 -16.28 -5.37 -4.67
CA GLU A 248 -17.36 -5.29 -3.69
C GLU A 248 -17.66 -6.65 -3.07
N LYS A 249 -17.77 -7.70 -3.89
CA LYS A 249 -17.97 -9.08 -3.43
C LYS A 249 -16.79 -9.59 -2.59
N ALA A 250 -15.55 -9.40 -3.05
CA ALA A 250 -14.35 -9.81 -2.32
C ALA A 250 -14.22 -9.09 -0.97
N THR A 251 -14.70 -7.84 -0.87
CA THR A 251 -14.62 -7.04 0.34
C THR A 251 -15.75 -7.34 1.33
N PHE A 252 -17.01 -7.40 0.85
CA PHE A 252 -18.21 -7.44 1.68
C PHE A 252 -19.06 -8.70 1.52
N GLY A 253 -18.74 -9.57 0.56
CA GLY A 253 -19.45 -10.82 0.35
C GLY A 253 -19.15 -11.86 1.42
N GLU A 254 -19.83 -13.00 1.36
CA GLU A 254 -19.58 -14.17 2.21
C GLU A 254 -18.12 -14.63 2.07
N GLY A 255 -17.42 -14.84 3.19
CA GLY A 255 -15.98 -15.12 3.22
C GLY A 255 -15.09 -13.96 2.78
N GLY A 256 -15.65 -12.77 2.58
CA GLY A 256 -14.92 -11.57 2.17
C GLY A 256 -14.02 -11.00 3.25
N ILE A 257 -13.29 -9.94 2.88
CA ILE A 257 -12.28 -9.32 3.74
C ILE A 257 -12.87 -8.81 5.05
N VAL A 258 -14.00 -8.10 4.99
CA VAL A 258 -14.64 -7.50 6.18
C VAL A 258 -15.14 -8.57 7.14
N GLU A 259 -15.79 -9.62 6.64
CA GLU A 259 -16.27 -10.73 7.47
C GLU A 259 -15.11 -11.49 8.10
N THR A 260 -14.07 -11.79 7.32
CA THR A 260 -12.89 -12.54 7.80
C THR A 260 -12.12 -11.80 8.87
N LEU A 261 -11.83 -10.51 8.65
CA LEU A 261 -11.01 -9.69 9.54
C LEU A 261 -11.82 -9.10 10.70
N ASN A 262 -13.10 -8.85 10.50
CA ASN A 262 -13.99 -8.20 11.47
C ASN A 262 -13.37 -6.93 12.08
N PRO A 263 -13.00 -5.90 11.27
CA PRO A 263 -12.29 -4.73 11.76
C PRO A 263 -13.17 -3.89 12.71
N GLN A 264 -12.53 -3.14 13.62
CA GLN A 264 -13.25 -2.24 14.53
C GLN A 264 -13.76 -1.00 13.79
N HIS A 265 -13.00 -0.52 12.78
CA HIS A 265 -13.36 0.64 11.96
C HIS A 265 -13.26 0.32 10.47
N LEU A 266 -14.16 0.93 9.68
CA LEU A 266 -14.05 1.05 8.23
C LEU A 266 -13.75 2.50 7.91
N ILE A 267 -12.63 2.76 7.25
CA ILE A 267 -12.21 4.10 6.85
C ILE A 267 -12.47 4.26 5.36
N TRP A 268 -13.28 5.25 5.01
CA TRP A 268 -13.77 5.47 3.66
C TRP A 268 -13.10 6.65 3.00
N HIS A 269 -12.43 6.41 1.88
CA HIS A 269 -11.86 7.42 1.00
C HIS A 269 -12.68 7.54 -0.27
N ASP A 270 -12.82 8.76 -0.79
CA ASP A 270 -13.54 9.08 -2.04
C ASP A 270 -14.84 8.29 -2.16
N LEU A 271 -15.74 8.46 -1.18
CA LEU A 271 -16.99 7.71 -1.14
C LEU A 271 -17.92 8.13 -2.29
N LEU A 272 -18.03 9.44 -2.53
CA LEU A 272 -18.77 10.02 -3.63
C LEU A 272 -17.88 10.07 -4.88
N ASP A 273 -18.42 9.78 -6.06
CA ASP A 273 -17.72 10.00 -7.32
C ASP A 273 -17.92 11.43 -7.84
N SER A 274 -19.05 12.03 -7.49
CA SER A 274 -19.53 13.34 -7.99
C SER A 274 -19.64 13.37 -9.53
N TYR A 275 -19.93 12.24 -10.15
CA TYR A 275 -20.03 12.14 -11.61
C TYR A 275 -21.09 13.07 -12.17
N SER A 276 -22.27 13.15 -11.51
CA SER A 276 -23.40 13.99 -11.92
C SER A 276 -23.00 15.47 -12.09
N VAL A 277 -22.20 15.98 -11.16
CA VAL A 277 -21.81 17.41 -11.07
C VAL A 277 -20.31 17.64 -11.29
N ASN A 278 -19.62 16.71 -11.89
CA ASN A 278 -18.17 16.76 -12.08
C ASN A 278 -17.75 18.00 -12.88
N PRO A 279 -16.96 18.92 -12.30
CA PRO A 279 -16.56 20.16 -12.97
C PRO A 279 -15.66 19.92 -14.19
N HIS A 280 -14.97 18.79 -14.27
CA HIS A 280 -14.16 18.42 -15.43
C HIS A 280 -15.01 18.08 -16.66
N HIS A 281 -16.30 17.82 -16.51
CA HIS A 281 -17.24 17.56 -17.59
C HIS A 281 -17.89 18.82 -18.16
N ALA A 282 -17.80 19.95 -17.45
CA ALA A 282 -18.54 21.19 -17.80
C ALA A 282 -18.23 21.75 -19.19
N GLY A 283 -17.00 21.50 -19.68
CA GLY A 283 -16.59 21.96 -21.02
C GLY A 283 -17.02 21.08 -22.19
N ASN A 284 -17.59 19.89 -21.93
CA ASN A 284 -18.00 18.95 -22.96
C ASN A 284 -19.51 18.69 -22.92
N PRO A 285 -20.30 19.28 -23.85
CA PRO A 285 -21.75 19.11 -23.85
C PRO A 285 -22.20 17.67 -24.08
N PHE A 286 -21.39 16.84 -24.72
CA PHE A 286 -21.72 15.41 -24.91
C PHE A 286 -21.74 14.63 -23.60
N ASN A 287 -20.98 15.06 -22.58
CA ASN A 287 -21.06 14.45 -21.25
C ASN A 287 -22.43 14.70 -20.63
N ALA A 288 -23.01 15.87 -20.79
CA ALA A 288 -24.37 16.17 -20.29
C ALA A 288 -25.41 15.27 -20.99
N VAL A 289 -25.29 15.07 -22.30
CA VAL A 289 -26.17 14.15 -23.06
C VAL A 289 -26.02 12.72 -22.56
N ALA A 290 -24.80 12.24 -22.41
CA ALA A 290 -24.52 10.88 -21.90
C ALA A 290 -25.10 10.67 -20.49
N LYS A 291 -24.87 11.61 -19.58
CA LYS A 291 -25.41 11.57 -18.20
C LYS A 291 -26.94 11.48 -18.22
N ARG A 292 -27.59 12.30 -19.03
CA ARG A 292 -29.03 12.28 -19.16
C ARG A 292 -29.57 10.96 -19.71
N GLN A 293 -28.89 10.39 -20.71
CA GLN A 293 -29.27 9.10 -21.30
C GLN A 293 -29.09 7.93 -20.32
N THR A 294 -28.10 8.01 -19.44
CA THR A 294 -27.80 6.97 -18.47
C THR A 294 -28.45 7.19 -17.09
N GLY A 295 -29.12 8.35 -16.88
CA GLY A 295 -29.71 8.70 -15.59
C GLY A 295 -28.67 8.98 -14.50
N THR A 296 -27.47 9.39 -14.89
CA THR A 296 -26.35 9.71 -13.96
C THR A 296 -26.17 11.22 -13.77
N ASP A 297 -27.18 12.03 -14.12
CA ASP A 297 -27.22 13.49 -13.98
C ASP A 297 -27.89 13.97 -12.67
N ASP A 298 -28.35 13.06 -11.80
CA ASP A 298 -29.05 13.38 -10.55
C ASP A 298 -28.06 13.33 -9.35
N ALA A 299 -27.66 14.51 -8.87
CA ALA A 299 -26.73 14.66 -7.75
C ALA A 299 -27.32 14.22 -6.41
N LYS A 300 -28.62 14.45 -6.17
CA LYS A 300 -29.32 14.00 -4.96
C LYS A 300 -29.30 12.48 -4.85
N ALA A 301 -29.64 11.82 -5.94
CA ALA A 301 -29.66 10.36 -6.01
C ALA A 301 -28.22 9.77 -5.83
N GLU A 302 -27.21 10.41 -6.42
CA GLU A 302 -25.81 10.00 -6.25
C GLU A 302 -25.36 10.09 -4.78
N VAL A 303 -25.63 11.20 -4.10
CA VAL A 303 -25.33 11.39 -2.67
C VAL A 303 -26.07 10.36 -1.81
N GLN A 304 -27.37 10.12 -2.11
CA GLN A 304 -28.15 9.12 -1.38
C GLN A 304 -27.59 7.70 -1.55
N ARG A 305 -27.18 7.31 -2.76
CA ARG A 305 -26.55 5.99 -2.99
C ARG A 305 -25.27 5.83 -2.18
N ALA A 306 -24.41 6.86 -2.13
CA ALA A 306 -23.19 6.85 -1.32
C ALA A 306 -23.48 6.67 0.18
N ILE A 307 -24.46 7.39 0.72
CA ILE A 307 -24.90 7.30 2.11
C ILE A 307 -25.45 5.91 2.42
N GLU A 308 -26.35 5.39 1.58
CA GLU A 308 -26.94 4.06 1.76
C GLU A 308 -25.93 2.93 1.62
N PHE A 309 -24.90 3.13 0.80
CA PHE A 309 -23.80 2.18 0.68
C PHE A 309 -23.06 2.02 2.02
N VAL A 310 -22.76 3.09 2.73
CA VAL A 310 -22.16 3.06 4.06
C VAL A 310 -23.13 2.49 5.09
N ARG A 311 -24.41 2.92 5.07
CA ARG A 311 -25.43 2.45 6.00
C ARG A 311 -25.57 0.92 5.99
N LYS A 312 -25.58 0.31 4.82
CA LYS A 312 -25.69 -1.14 4.65
C LYS A 312 -24.46 -1.91 5.18
N ARG A 313 -23.30 -1.25 5.29
CA ARG A 313 -22.02 -1.89 5.67
C ARG A 313 -21.55 -1.54 7.07
N THR A 314 -22.20 -0.57 7.69
CA THR A 314 -21.96 -0.22 9.08
C THR A 314 -22.81 -1.12 9.99
N THR A 315 -22.17 -1.78 10.93
CA THR A 315 -22.85 -2.68 11.89
C THR A 315 -22.78 -2.12 13.30
N LYS A 316 -23.44 -2.77 14.25
CA LYS A 316 -23.30 -2.40 15.67
C LYS A 316 -21.88 -2.58 16.22
N ASP A 317 -21.08 -3.44 15.59
CA ASP A 317 -19.74 -3.81 16.06
C ASP A 317 -18.61 -3.14 15.24
N THR A 318 -18.97 -2.41 14.19
CA THR A 318 -18.00 -1.76 13.27
C THR A 318 -18.37 -0.30 13.10
N PHE A 319 -17.42 0.60 13.31
CA PHE A 319 -17.61 2.04 13.20
C PHE A 319 -17.09 2.56 11.85
N SER A 320 -17.91 3.30 11.11
CA SER A 320 -17.53 3.88 9.81
C SER A 320 -17.03 5.33 9.97
N VAL A 321 -15.86 5.62 9.43
CA VAL A 321 -15.29 6.96 9.39
C VAL A 321 -15.13 7.38 7.94
N ILE A 322 -15.76 8.48 7.56
CA ILE A 322 -15.70 9.04 6.22
C ILE A 322 -14.69 10.18 6.23
N VAL A 323 -13.66 10.07 5.41
CA VAL A 323 -12.61 11.07 5.27
C VAL A 323 -13.01 12.09 4.20
N GLY A 324 -12.81 13.37 4.48
CA GLY A 324 -13.00 14.44 3.50
C GLY A 324 -12.06 14.25 2.29
N SER A 325 -12.56 14.45 1.07
CA SER A 325 -11.83 14.18 -0.15
C SER A 325 -12.14 15.18 -1.26
N ASN A 326 -11.29 15.20 -2.29
CA ASN A 326 -11.50 16.08 -3.44
C ASN A 326 -12.76 15.76 -4.25
N HIS A 327 -13.20 14.50 -4.30
CA HIS A 327 -14.45 14.13 -4.96
C HIS A 327 -15.67 14.54 -4.14
N ASN A 328 -15.64 14.38 -2.84
CA ASN A 328 -16.69 14.92 -1.97
C ASN A 328 -16.79 16.46 -2.10
N ASP A 329 -15.62 17.14 -2.23
CA ASP A 329 -15.53 18.61 -2.41
C ASP A 329 -16.09 19.09 -3.77
N MET A 330 -16.20 18.24 -4.78
CA MET A 330 -16.80 18.62 -6.06
C MET A 330 -18.25 19.09 -5.90
N LEU A 331 -18.99 18.54 -4.94
CA LEU A 331 -20.35 18.99 -4.62
C LEU A 331 -20.35 20.45 -4.15
N ARG A 332 -19.42 20.83 -3.29
CA ARG A 332 -19.23 22.23 -2.85
C ARG A 332 -18.86 23.13 -4.01
N ARG A 333 -17.92 22.70 -4.86
CA ARG A 333 -17.49 23.48 -6.03
C ARG A 333 -18.65 23.72 -6.99
N TRP A 334 -19.50 22.71 -7.17
CA TRP A 334 -20.68 22.81 -8.02
C TRP A 334 -21.66 23.88 -7.47
N ILE A 335 -21.98 23.88 -6.15
CA ILE A 335 -22.85 24.87 -5.53
C ILE A 335 -22.26 26.29 -5.66
N VAL A 336 -20.97 26.48 -5.50
CA VAL A 336 -20.30 27.79 -5.54
C VAL A 336 -20.19 28.35 -6.95
N SER A 337 -20.03 27.49 -7.97
CA SER A 337 -19.60 27.90 -9.31
C SER A 337 -20.70 27.82 -10.36
N ASN A 338 -21.84 27.14 -10.09
CA ASN A 338 -22.88 26.92 -11.07
C ASN A 338 -24.16 27.71 -10.76
N ASP A 339 -25.00 27.84 -11.77
CA ASP A 339 -26.30 28.48 -11.70
C ASP A 339 -27.39 27.40 -11.83
N TRP A 340 -28.11 27.17 -10.75
CA TRP A 340 -29.18 26.15 -10.68
C TRP A 340 -30.25 26.29 -11.77
N ARG A 341 -30.46 27.51 -12.32
CA ARG A 341 -31.41 27.77 -13.40
C ARG A 341 -31.05 27.05 -14.71
N ARG A 342 -29.79 26.68 -14.85
CA ARG A 342 -29.25 25.95 -16.01
C ARG A 342 -29.25 24.43 -15.80
N ASP A 343 -29.59 23.97 -14.61
CA ASP A 343 -29.63 22.57 -14.24
C ASP A 343 -30.97 22.22 -13.53
N PRO A 344 -32.08 22.16 -14.29
CA PRO A 344 -33.39 21.93 -13.70
C PRO A 344 -33.53 20.58 -13.03
N VAL A 345 -32.71 19.58 -13.37
CA VAL A 345 -32.73 18.25 -12.73
C VAL A 345 -32.29 18.37 -11.27
N ASN A 346 -31.28 19.18 -11.01
CA ASN A 346 -30.69 19.33 -9.69
C ASN A 346 -31.11 20.60 -8.96
N ALA A 347 -32.05 21.38 -9.50
CA ALA A 347 -32.41 22.70 -8.99
C ALA A 347 -32.87 22.69 -7.52
N GLU A 348 -33.74 21.75 -7.15
CA GLU A 348 -34.21 21.61 -5.76
C GLU A 348 -33.05 21.25 -4.83
N PHE A 349 -32.27 20.23 -5.17
CA PHE A 349 -31.13 19.78 -4.37
C PHE A 349 -30.06 20.87 -4.23
N TYR A 350 -29.81 21.62 -5.31
CA TYR A 350 -28.90 22.79 -5.28
C TYR A 350 -29.38 23.83 -4.26
N LEU A 351 -30.67 24.23 -4.32
CA LEU A 351 -31.22 25.26 -3.45
C LEU A 351 -31.28 24.83 -2.00
N GLU A 352 -31.65 23.58 -1.72
CA GLU A 352 -31.61 23.00 -0.36
C GLU A 352 -30.18 23.02 0.21
N THR A 353 -29.21 22.59 -0.59
CA THR A 353 -27.81 22.53 -0.20
C THR A 353 -27.22 23.94 0.00
N ALA A 354 -27.48 24.86 -0.94
CA ALA A 354 -27.03 26.25 -0.83
C ALA A 354 -27.63 26.95 0.41
N LEU A 355 -28.91 26.69 0.72
CA LEU A 355 -29.55 27.22 1.93
C LEU A 355 -28.88 26.71 3.21
N ALA A 356 -28.53 25.42 3.24
CA ALA A 356 -27.79 24.83 4.37
C ALA A 356 -26.41 25.49 4.54
N MET A 357 -25.70 25.71 3.45
CA MET A 357 -24.41 26.44 3.47
C MET A 357 -24.57 27.85 3.98
N VAL A 358 -25.55 28.62 3.49
CA VAL A 358 -25.82 29.99 3.94
C VAL A 358 -26.12 30.04 5.45
N ARG A 359 -26.99 29.15 5.93
CA ARG A 359 -27.36 29.08 7.35
C ARG A 359 -26.21 28.71 8.27
N GLY A 360 -25.28 27.91 7.77
CA GLY A 360 -24.08 27.48 8.53
C GLY A 360 -22.86 28.36 8.32
N THR A 361 -22.96 29.41 7.49
CA THR A 361 -21.83 30.33 7.21
C THR A 361 -21.44 31.13 8.44
N LYS A 362 -20.14 31.15 8.76
CA LYS A 362 -19.54 31.89 9.87
C LYS A 362 -18.29 32.59 9.39
N LEU A 363 -18.02 33.75 9.96
CA LEU A 363 -16.71 34.41 9.83
C LEU A 363 -15.85 33.98 11.01
N THR A 364 -14.74 33.37 10.75
CA THR A 364 -13.78 32.90 11.75
C THR A 364 -12.45 33.62 11.58
N GLY A 365 -11.50 33.36 12.48
CA GLY A 365 -10.13 33.86 12.34
C GLY A 365 -9.38 33.30 11.12
N LYS A 366 -9.92 32.25 10.51
CA LYS A 366 -9.41 31.63 9.28
C LYS A 366 -10.10 32.13 7.99
N GLY A 367 -11.11 32.98 8.12
CA GLY A 367 -11.92 33.51 7.01
C GLY A 367 -13.38 33.04 7.05
N THR A 368 -14.03 33.01 5.89
CA THR A 368 -15.40 32.51 5.76
C THR A 368 -15.45 31.00 5.75
N GLU A 369 -16.12 30.43 6.73
CA GLU A 369 -16.37 28.98 6.82
C GLU A 369 -17.85 28.69 6.63
N TYR A 370 -18.17 27.59 5.97
CA TYR A 370 -19.53 27.08 5.76
C TYR A 370 -19.49 25.56 5.74
N PRO A 371 -20.62 24.88 6.03
CA PRO A 371 -20.66 23.42 6.06
C PRO A 371 -20.23 22.80 4.74
N ASP A 372 -19.44 21.73 4.81
CA ASP A 372 -19.22 20.87 3.65
C ASP A 372 -20.57 20.22 3.22
N PRO A 373 -20.96 20.34 1.95
CA PRO A 373 -22.27 19.86 1.48
C PRO A 373 -22.44 18.35 1.67
N PHE A 374 -21.41 17.54 1.33
CA PHE A 374 -21.52 16.10 1.48
C PHE A 374 -21.63 15.70 2.96
N ALA A 375 -20.77 16.29 3.82
CA ALA A 375 -20.82 16.06 5.25
C ALA A 375 -22.17 16.49 5.86
N TYR A 376 -22.75 17.60 5.40
CA TYR A 376 -24.09 18.03 5.81
C TYR A 376 -25.16 16.95 5.52
N TRP A 377 -25.23 16.46 4.28
CA TRP A 377 -26.21 15.46 3.89
C TRP A 377 -25.99 14.12 4.60
N PHE A 378 -24.73 13.73 4.79
CA PHE A 378 -24.39 12.51 5.52
C PHE A 378 -24.83 12.59 6.99
N ARG A 379 -24.57 13.71 7.67
CA ARG A 379 -25.03 13.94 9.06
C ARG A 379 -26.55 13.96 9.16
N LEU A 380 -27.21 14.63 8.22
CA LEU A 380 -28.68 14.68 8.18
C LEU A 380 -29.30 13.27 8.02
N ALA A 381 -28.65 12.40 7.26
CA ALA A 381 -29.11 11.03 7.07
C ALA A 381 -28.98 10.15 8.33
N ASN A 382 -28.28 10.60 9.35
CA ASN A 382 -28.11 9.95 10.65
C ASN A 382 -27.78 8.45 10.53
N VAL A 383 -26.68 8.13 9.84
CA VAL A 383 -26.18 6.75 9.72
C VAL A 383 -25.65 6.28 11.07
N PRO A 384 -26.19 5.22 11.67
CA PRO A 384 -25.71 4.74 12.98
C PRO A 384 -24.22 4.33 12.93
N ASN A 385 -23.50 4.45 14.06
CA ASN A 385 -22.09 4.06 14.18
C ASN A 385 -21.21 4.62 13.07
N SER A 386 -21.42 5.87 12.68
CA SER A 386 -20.62 6.50 11.66
C SER A 386 -20.30 7.96 12.01
N ARG A 387 -19.24 8.45 11.40
CA ARG A 387 -18.79 9.83 11.52
C ARG A 387 -18.19 10.29 10.19
N VAL A 388 -18.54 11.48 9.77
CA VAL A 388 -17.83 12.19 8.70
C VAL A 388 -16.90 13.22 9.35
N LEU A 389 -15.64 13.19 8.95
CA LEU A 389 -14.63 14.12 9.46
C LEU A 389 -14.80 15.49 8.79
N ASP A 390 -14.62 16.54 9.55
CA ASP A 390 -14.47 17.88 9.01
C ASP A 390 -13.06 18.06 8.42
N LEU A 391 -12.89 19.07 7.56
CA LEU A 391 -11.57 19.43 7.03
C LEU A 391 -10.63 19.76 8.21
N ASP A 392 -9.41 19.29 8.15
CA ASP A 392 -8.38 19.44 9.19
C ASP A 392 -8.72 18.74 10.52
N GLU A 393 -9.75 17.90 10.57
CA GLU A 393 -10.07 17.12 11.75
C GLU A 393 -9.19 15.88 11.85
N SER A 394 -8.43 15.77 12.95
CA SER A 394 -7.53 14.64 13.16
C SER A 394 -8.27 13.39 13.60
N PHE A 395 -7.92 12.25 12.99
CA PHE A 395 -8.38 10.92 13.38
C PHE A 395 -7.23 9.92 13.37
N MET A 396 -6.83 9.49 14.56
CA MET A 396 -5.69 8.59 14.73
C MET A 396 -6.07 7.33 15.50
N LEU A 397 -5.59 6.18 15.03
CA LEU A 397 -5.69 4.90 15.74
C LEU A 397 -4.29 4.30 15.89
N GLY A 398 -3.92 3.95 17.12
CA GLY A 398 -2.62 3.32 17.40
C GLY A 398 -1.40 4.14 16.94
N GLY A 399 -1.50 5.47 16.90
CA GLY A 399 -0.44 6.34 16.43
C GLY A 399 -0.29 6.40 14.89
N VAL A 400 -1.33 5.97 14.17
CA VAL A 400 -1.42 6.05 12.70
C VAL A 400 -2.54 7.01 12.32
N ALA A 401 -2.23 8.03 11.52
CA ALA A 401 -3.19 9.00 11.00
C ALA A 401 -4.01 8.36 9.87
N LEU A 402 -5.34 8.51 9.96
CA LEU A 402 -6.33 7.95 9.04
C LEU A 402 -7.30 9.02 8.51
N ASP A 403 -6.96 10.28 8.72
CA ASP A 403 -7.75 11.46 8.42
C ASP A 403 -7.39 12.14 7.11
N MET A 404 -6.26 11.80 6.53
CA MET A 404 -5.79 12.39 5.27
C MET A 404 -6.21 11.55 4.08
N HIS A 405 -6.99 12.15 3.15
CA HIS A 405 -7.30 11.46 1.90
C HIS A 405 -6.05 11.31 1.01
N GLY A 406 -5.19 12.30 0.94
CA GLY A 406 -3.97 12.26 0.15
C GLY A 406 -3.97 13.18 -1.07
N ASN A 407 -5.06 13.89 -1.35
CA ASN A 407 -5.15 14.90 -2.41
C ASN A 407 -4.37 16.18 -2.06
N GLU A 408 -4.27 16.50 -0.78
CA GLU A 408 -3.53 17.65 -0.26
C GLU A 408 -2.26 17.21 0.47
N GLY A 409 -1.18 17.88 0.16
CA GLY A 409 0.12 17.75 0.80
C GLY A 409 0.44 18.93 1.70
N PRO A 410 1.65 18.99 2.28
CA PRO A 410 2.07 20.07 3.15
C PRO A 410 1.84 21.46 2.53
N ASN A 411 1.27 22.37 3.31
CA ASN A 411 0.95 23.76 2.92
C ASN A 411 -0.01 23.86 1.71
N GLY A 412 -0.94 22.92 1.56
CA GLY A 412 -1.90 22.93 0.45
C GLY A 412 -1.31 22.56 -0.90
N SER A 413 -0.10 22.02 -0.96
CA SER A 413 0.48 21.49 -2.21
C SER A 413 -0.27 20.23 -2.64
N ARG A 414 -0.06 19.80 -3.90
CA ARG A 414 -0.61 18.51 -4.35
C ARG A 414 -0.08 17.37 -3.47
N GLY A 415 -1.00 16.58 -2.93
CA GLY A 415 -0.67 15.44 -2.10
C GLY A 415 -0.09 14.26 -2.89
N SER A 416 0.68 13.45 -2.21
CA SER A 416 1.21 12.17 -2.68
C SER A 416 1.87 11.43 -1.52
N ILE A 417 2.05 10.13 -1.65
CA ILE A 417 2.83 9.33 -0.69
C ILE A 417 4.25 9.91 -0.48
N HIS A 418 4.85 10.48 -1.54
CA HIS A 418 6.20 11.00 -1.51
C HIS A 418 6.35 12.24 -0.63
N ASN A 419 5.38 13.16 -0.60
CA ASN A 419 5.45 14.34 0.25
C ASN A 419 4.81 14.11 1.63
N LEU A 420 3.77 13.28 1.75
CA LEU A 420 3.13 12.97 3.02
C LEU A 420 3.97 12.07 3.94
N ARG A 421 4.84 11.19 3.42
CA ARG A 421 5.79 10.44 4.25
C ARG A 421 6.70 11.31 5.13
N ARG A 422 6.86 12.61 4.79
CA ARG A 422 7.77 13.55 5.47
C ARG A 422 7.17 14.18 6.72
N ILE A 423 5.88 14.00 6.97
CA ILE A 423 5.21 14.63 8.12
C ILE A 423 5.63 14.03 9.48
N GLY A 424 6.41 12.95 9.48
CA GLY A 424 6.92 12.32 10.68
C GLY A 424 5.89 11.49 11.47
N VAL A 425 4.67 11.36 10.97
CA VAL A 425 3.59 10.53 11.52
C VAL A 425 3.29 9.39 10.56
N LYS A 426 3.09 8.19 11.10
CA LYS A 426 2.60 7.07 10.30
C LYS A 426 1.20 7.37 9.80
N SER A 427 0.92 7.07 8.53
CA SER A 427 -0.36 7.37 7.92
C SER A 427 -0.80 6.30 6.92
N ILE A 428 -2.11 6.25 6.69
CA ILE A 428 -2.70 5.51 5.57
C ILE A 428 -3.58 6.49 4.81
N ILE A 429 -3.34 6.63 3.51
CA ILE A 429 -4.02 7.56 2.61
C ILE A 429 -4.67 6.85 1.43
N GLY A 430 -5.58 7.53 0.73
CA GLY A 430 -6.18 7.13 -0.54
C GLY A 430 -5.65 7.95 -1.73
N HIS A 431 -6.56 8.46 -2.55
CA HIS A 431 -6.41 9.40 -3.66
C HIS A 431 -5.66 8.89 -4.91
N GLY A 432 -4.54 8.22 -4.73
CA GLY A 432 -3.66 7.91 -5.87
C GLY A 432 -4.10 6.69 -6.69
N HIS A 433 -5.05 5.88 -6.23
CA HIS A 433 -5.48 4.60 -6.80
C HIS A 433 -4.34 3.59 -7.03
N SER A 434 -3.11 4.01 -6.73
CA SER A 434 -1.86 3.28 -6.96
C SER A 434 -1.26 2.89 -5.62
N PRO A 435 -1.46 1.64 -5.16
CA PRO A 435 -1.01 1.22 -3.84
C PRO A 435 0.50 1.35 -3.68
N GLY A 436 0.91 1.73 -2.47
CA GLY A 436 2.31 1.92 -2.16
C GLY A 436 2.60 2.02 -0.67
N THR A 437 3.86 1.81 -0.31
CA THR A 437 4.42 2.01 1.03
C THR A 437 5.74 2.73 0.93
N ASP A 438 5.90 3.84 1.62
CA ASP A 438 7.19 4.51 1.75
C ASP A 438 7.29 5.27 3.09
N GLU A 439 8.35 4.99 3.86
CA GLU A 439 8.75 5.69 5.11
C GLU A 439 7.61 5.95 6.11
N GLY A 440 6.72 5.00 6.30
CA GLY A 440 5.64 5.13 7.28
C GLY A 440 4.31 5.65 6.70
N CYS A 441 4.27 6.06 5.44
CA CYS A 441 3.04 6.33 4.72
C CYS A 441 2.67 5.14 3.85
N ASP A 442 1.45 4.64 3.99
CA ASP A 442 0.85 3.65 3.11
C ASP A 442 -0.28 4.30 2.31
N GLN A 443 -0.37 3.98 1.05
CA GLN A 443 -1.44 4.43 0.15
C GLN A 443 -2.25 3.22 -0.30
N ALA A 444 -3.54 3.24 -0.03
CA ALA A 444 -4.47 2.25 -0.54
C ALA A 444 -4.63 2.39 -2.07
N GLY A 445 -5.16 1.37 -2.71
CA GLY A 445 -5.51 1.44 -4.13
C GLY A 445 -6.91 2.01 -4.35
N THR A 446 -7.68 1.36 -5.19
CA THR A 446 -9.08 1.73 -5.45
C THR A 446 -10.03 0.53 -5.33
N SER A 447 -11.30 0.81 -5.08
CA SER A 447 -12.37 -0.20 -5.13
C SER A 447 -13.10 -0.19 -6.48
N THR A 448 -12.72 0.71 -7.39
CA THR A 448 -13.39 0.90 -8.68
C THR A 448 -12.97 -0.12 -9.73
N ARG A 449 -13.64 -0.10 -10.87
CA ARG A 449 -13.07 -0.66 -12.08
C ARG A 449 -11.74 0.04 -12.38
N LEU A 450 -10.73 -0.72 -12.83
CA LEU A 450 -9.39 -0.18 -13.10
C LEU A 450 -9.30 0.68 -14.37
N LYS A 451 -10.40 0.81 -15.10
CA LYS A 451 -10.52 1.69 -16.28
C LYS A 451 -11.73 2.59 -16.10
N LEU A 452 -11.46 3.88 -15.92
CA LEU A 452 -12.44 4.96 -15.86
C LEU A 452 -12.12 5.98 -16.95
N GLU A 453 -13.00 6.95 -17.18
CA GLU A 453 -12.85 7.96 -18.24
C GLU A 453 -11.54 8.75 -18.17
N TYR A 454 -11.09 9.04 -16.97
CA TYR A 454 -9.95 9.94 -16.71
C TYR A 454 -8.60 9.24 -16.56
N ASN A 455 -8.51 7.89 -16.61
CA ASN A 455 -7.23 7.19 -16.59
C ASN A 455 -6.90 6.57 -17.95
N SER A 456 -6.61 7.39 -18.93
CA SER A 456 -6.14 6.94 -20.24
C SER A 456 -4.64 6.60 -20.24
N GLY A 457 -4.21 5.70 -21.13
CA GLY A 457 -2.82 5.28 -21.26
C GLY A 457 -2.37 4.21 -20.26
N PRO A 458 -1.04 4.09 -20.02
CA PRO A 458 -0.49 3.18 -19.02
C PRO A 458 -0.97 3.49 -17.61
N SER A 459 -1.34 2.46 -16.83
CA SER A 459 -1.92 2.64 -15.51
C SER A 459 -1.20 1.82 -14.44
N SER A 460 -1.03 2.43 -13.27
CA SER A 460 -0.54 1.79 -12.03
C SER A 460 -1.66 1.49 -11.03
N TRP A 461 -2.91 1.67 -11.43
CA TRP A 461 -4.06 1.42 -10.57
C TRP A 461 -4.21 -0.05 -10.24
N LEU A 462 -4.52 -0.32 -8.98
CA LEU A 462 -4.82 -1.66 -8.49
C LEU A 462 -5.91 -1.62 -7.43
N ASN A 463 -6.70 -2.66 -7.38
CA ASN A 463 -7.66 -2.84 -6.30
C ASN A 463 -6.93 -3.31 -5.05
N SER A 464 -6.95 -2.52 -4.00
CA SER A 464 -6.39 -2.87 -2.71
C SER A 464 -6.94 -2.05 -1.56
N HIS A 465 -6.92 -2.66 -0.39
CA HIS A 465 -7.20 -2.05 0.90
C HIS A 465 -5.95 -2.13 1.79
N VAL A 466 -5.94 -1.39 2.90
CA VAL A 466 -4.88 -1.49 3.90
C VAL A 466 -5.51 -1.81 5.25
N VAL A 467 -5.10 -2.92 5.87
CA VAL A 467 -5.50 -3.24 7.24
C VAL A 467 -4.49 -2.66 8.23
N LEU A 468 -5.02 -2.01 9.26
CA LEU A 468 -4.28 -1.59 10.45
C LEU A 468 -4.55 -2.60 11.55
N HIS A 469 -3.58 -3.46 11.81
CA HIS A 469 -3.69 -4.51 12.83
C HIS A 469 -3.68 -3.94 14.27
N ALA A 470 -4.08 -4.75 15.23
CA ALA A 470 -4.13 -4.37 16.65
C ALA A 470 -2.74 -3.98 17.23
N ASP A 471 -1.67 -4.49 16.66
CA ASP A 471 -0.27 -4.13 16.96
C ASP A 471 0.22 -2.87 16.21
N CYS A 472 -0.69 -2.17 15.54
CA CYS A 472 -0.41 -0.97 14.73
C CYS A 472 0.51 -1.22 13.53
N LYS A 473 0.69 -2.49 13.11
CA LYS A 473 1.32 -2.81 11.83
C LYS A 473 0.29 -2.68 10.71
N ARG A 474 0.75 -2.31 9.53
CA ARG A 474 -0.07 -2.07 8.35
C ARG A 474 0.22 -3.13 7.31
N GLN A 475 -0.82 -3.63 6.67
CA GLN A 475 -0.70 -4.67 5.66
C GLN A 475 -1.62 -4.38 4.48
N HIS A 476 -1.06 -4.32 3.28
CA HIS A 476 -1.84 -4.24 2.04
C HIS A 476 -2.55 -5.56 1.76
N ILE A 477 -3.78 -5.47 1.30
CA ILE A 477 -4.59 -6.57 0.80
C ILE A 477 -4.95 -6.25 -0.65
N PHE A 478 -4.33 -6.95 -1.59
CA PHE A 478 -4.60 -6.80 -3.01
C PHE A 478 -5.76 -7.69 -3.43
N ILE A 479 -6.64 -7.15 -4.25
CA ILE A 479 -7.75 -7.88 -4.85
C ILE A 479 -7.44 -8.02 -6.35
N ILE A 480 -7.14 -9.24 -6.77
CA ILE A 480 -6.73 -9.55 -8.14
C ILE A 480 -7.81 -10.41 -8.77
N GLU A 481 -8.48 -9.88 -9.81
CA GLU A 481 -9.58 -10.57 -10.50
C GLU A 481 -10.71 -11.03 -9.55
N GLY A 482 -10.97 -10.25 -8.50
CA GLY A 482 -12.00 -10.56 -7.51
C GLY A 482 -11.58 -11.48 -6.37
N GLU A 483 -10.34 -11.97 -6.38
CA GLU A 483 -9.77 -12.80 -5.30
C GLU A 483 -8.79 -11.97 -4.46
N TRP A 484 -8.74 -12.20 -3.17
CA TRP A 484 -7.88 -11.45 -2.24
C TRP A 484 -6.86 -12.32 -1.48
N ARG A 485 -6.94 -13.62 -1.68
CA ARG A 485 -5.98 -14.66 -1.24
C ARG A 485 -6.13 -15.89 -2.12
N ALA A 486 -5.12 -16.79 -2.14
CA ALA A 486 -5.15 -18.06 -2.85
C ALA A 486 -5.56 -19.22 -1.92
#